data_03559ee71c24fd562e8e283cae258fa7
#
_entry.id   03559ee71c24fd562e8e283cae258fa7
#
_cell.length_a   1.000
_cell.length_b   1.000
_cell.length_c   1.000
_cell.angle_alpha   90.00
_cell.angle_beta   90.00
_cell.angle_gamma   90.00
#
_symmetry.space_group_name_H-M   'P 1'
#
loop_
_entity.id
_entity.type
_entity.pdbx_description
1 polymer ?
#
loop_
_entity_poly.entity_id
_entity_poly.type
_entity_poly.pdbx_seq_one_letter_code
_entity_poly.pdbx_strand_id
1 'polypeptide(L)'
;MENCTSKSIYKSGLKQFANRTIVIDTSIYLYKFSEKGAVAENIYLMISVFRQYNIVPVFVFDGKPPIEKKALLIRRKIEKDTAEAKYNELKSAVESGESDMDTATMVEMDKLKKQFIRVTESDIEKSKSIMRAYGVPYIESKGESDHLCAFLVKHGFAWACLSDDMDMFLYGCPRVIRHLSLLHHEAVFYDTVQILYDLDMSQEVFNDIAILSGTDYNLNDQKSLSDTVRLYMKFRESRNKKPFCEWLIETTNYIDNPDNLQRVRRLFDLNLFLETHREEFKEVVNSMPFQLREMDLDRLKEALADDGFIFG
;
A
#
# COMPACT_ATOMS: atom_id res chain seq x y z
N MET A 1 0.86 18.55 -3.42
CA MET A 1 2.23 18.30 -2.93
C MET A 1 3.29 19.29 -3.41
N GLU A 2 2.95 20.17 -4.36
CA GLU A 2 3.88 21.22 -4.86
C GLU A 2 4.35 22.22 -3.79
N ASN A 3 3.64 22.30 -2.67
CA ASN A 3 4.00 23.20 -1.56
C ASN A 3 4.88 22.52 -0.49
N CYS A 4 5.18 21.24 -0.61
CA CYS A 4 6.04 20.56 0.35
C CYS A 4 7.51 20.84 0.10
N THR A 5 8.28 20.98 1.18
CA THR A 5 9.71 21.24 1.09
C THR A 5 10.48 19.99 0.70
N SER A 6 11.72 20.15 0.21
CA SER A 6 12.65 19.04 -0.03
C SER A 6 13.03 18.26 1.23
N LYS A 7 12.57 18.71 2.41
CA LYS A 7 12.74 18.02 3.69
C LYS A 7 11.61 17.06 4.00
N SER A 8 10.39 17.36 3.53
CA SER A 8 9.19 16.55 3.77
C SER A 8 9.03 15.41 2.77
N ILE A 9 9.45 15.61 1.52
CA ILE A 9 9.38 14.59 0.45
C ILE A 9 10.68 14.64 -0.34
N TYR A 10 11.41 13.52 -0.39
CA TYR A 10 12.65 13.46 -1.17
C TYR A 10 12.99 12.05 -1.64
N LYS A 11 13.65 11.97 -2.78
CA LYS A 11 14.24 10.74 -3.29
C LYS A 11 15.51 10.42 -2.54
N SER A 12 15.69 9.19 -2.12
CA SER A 12 16.79 8.74 -1.26
C SER A 12 17.31 7.37 -1.69
N GLY A 13 18.62 7.20 -1.65
CA GLY A 13 19.24 5.88 -1.73
C GLY A 13 18.99 5.07 -0.46
N LEU A 14 18.83 3.75 -0.60
CA LEU A 14 18.52 2.84 0.51
C LEU A 14 19.56 2.87 1.64
N LYS A 15 20.80 3.28 1.34
CA LYS A 15 21.85 3.48 2.35
C LYS A 15 21.43 4.43 3.47
N GLN A 16 20.55 5.40 3.20
CA GLN A 16 20.06 6.33 4.22
C GLN A 16 19.13 5.67 5.25
N PHE A 17 18.59 4.52 4.91
CA PHE A 17 17.73 3.73 5.78
C PHE A 17 18.50 2.61 6.52
N ALA A 18 19.83 2.59 6.42
CA ALA A 18 20.67 1.59 7.08
C ALA A 18 20.42 1.52 8.60
N ASN A 19 20.47 0.30 9.14
CA ASN A 19 20.22 0.01 10.57
C ASN A 19 18.78 0.37 11.04
N ARG A 20 17.83 0.47 10.12
CA ARG A 20 16.43 0.74 10.44
C ARG A 20 15.58 -0.49 10.24
N THR A 21 14.57 -0.64 11.09
CA THR A 21 13.49 -1.58 10.87
C THR A 21 12.43 -0.91 10.01
N ILE A 22 12.08 -1.54 8.88
CA ILE A 22 11.07 -1.05 7.94
C ILE A 22 9.98 -2.10 7.85
N VAL A 23 8.76 -1.73 8.23
CA VAL A 23 7.58 -2.56 8.01
C VAL A 23 7.11 -2.43 6.57
N ILE A 24 6.73 -3.54 5.95
CA ILE A 24 6.40 -3.60 4.53
C ILE A 24 4.97 -4.09 4.37
N ASP A 25 4.15 -3.30 3.71
CA ASP A 25 2.88 -3.73 3.19
C ASP A 25 3.13 -4.72 2.03
N THR A 26 3.05 -6.01 2.36
CA THR A 26 3.51 -7.07 1.46
C THR A 26 2.63 -7.21 0.24
N SER A 27 1.32 -7.04 0.38
CA SER A 27 0.34 -7.26 -0.68
C SER A 27 0.61 -6.38 -1.90
N ILE A 28 0.93 -5.10 -1.71
CA ILE A 28 1.28 -4.18 -2.81
C ILE A 28 2.47 -4.71 -3.64
N TYR A 29 3.49 -5.24 -2.96
CA TYR A 29 4.69 -5.76 -3.63
C TYR A 29 4.42 -7.11 -4.30
N LEU A 30 3.61 -7.98 -3.70
CA LEU A 30 3.19 -9.22 -4.35
C LEU A 30 2.45 -8.94 -5.67
N TYR A 31 1.51 -8.01 -5.68
CA TYR A 31 0.82 -7.61 -6.91
C TYR A 31 1.78 -7.04 -7.96
N LYS A 32 2.70 -6.14 -7.58
CA LYS A 32 3.71 -5.58 -8.50
C LYS A 32 4.67 -6.64 -9.07
N PHE A 33 5.04 -7.63 -8.28
CA PHE A 33 5.94 -8.69 -8.70
C PHE A 33 5.21 -9.74 -9.55
N SER A 34 3.94 -10.01 -9.24
CA SER A 34 3.08 -10.89 -10.03
C SER A 34 2.79 -10.29 -11.42
N GLU A 35 2.72 -8.96 -11.55
CA GLU A 35 2.62 -8.28 -12.85
C GLU A 35 3.78 -8.65 -13.79
N LYS A 36 4.95 -8.89 -13.24
CA LYS A 36 6.15 -9.28 -13.97
C LYS A 36 6.31 -10.80 -14.12
N GLY A 37 5.42 -11.59 -13.50
CA GLY A 37 5.52 -13.04 -13.43
C GLY A 37 6.75 -13.55 -12.64
N ALA A 38 7.27 -12.76 -11.69
CA ALA A 38 8.54 -12.99 -11.03
C ALA A 38 8.46 -12.69 -9.53
N VAL A 39 7.46 -13.28 -8.83
CA VAL A 39 7.22 -13.03 -7.39
C VAL A 39 8.41 -13.52 -6.55
N ALA A 40 8.81 -14.77 -6.72
CA ALA A 40 9.91 -15.38 -5.94
C ALA A 40 11.24 -14.62 -6.14
N GLU A 41 11.58 -14.32 -7.40
CA GLU A 41 12.80 -13.59 -7.75
C GLU A 41 12.84 -12.20 -7.14
N ASN A 42 11.73 -11.45 -7.23
CA ASN A 42 11.69 -10.09 -6.71
C ASN A 42 11.63 -10.05 -5.18
N ILE A 43 11.00 -11.02 -4.50
CA ILE A 43 11.06 -11.16 -3.04
C ILE A 43 12.49 -11.50 -2.61
N TYR A 44 13.14 -12.45 -3.27
CA TYR A 44 14.55 -12.77 -3.04
C TYR A 44 15.44 -11.53 -3.20
N LEU A 45 15.31 -10.82 -4.31
CA LEU A 45 16.08 -9.61 -4.59
C LEU A 45 15.83 -8.51 -3.57
N MET A 46 14.57 -8.27 -3.20
CA MET A 46 14.19 -7.26 -2.21
C MET A 46 14.84 -7.53 -0.85
N ILE A 47 14.77 -8.77 -0.36
CA ILE A 47 15.40 -9.16 0.90
C ILE A 47 16.92 -9.03 0.82
N SER A 48 17.54 -9.49 -0.28
CA SER A 48 18.99 -9.41 -0.50
C SER A 48 19.47 -7.97 -0.47
N VAL A 49 18.78 -7.07 -1.18
CA VAL A 49 19.09 -5.63 -1.22
C VAL A 49 18.96 -5.01 0.17
N PHE A 50 17.90 -5.33 0.92
CA PHE A 50 17.73 -4.79 2.27
C PHE A 50 18.81 -5.28 3.22
N ARG A 51 19.19 -6.55 3.17
CA ARG A 51 20.30 -7.08 3.96
C ARG A 51 21.64 -6.41 3.61
N GLN A 52 21.90 -6.15 2.33
CA GLN A 52 23.10 -5.44 1.87
C GLN A 52 23.25 -4.06 2.55
N TYR A 53 22.15 -3.37 2.80
CA TYR A 53 22.13 -2.07 3.48
C TYR A 53 21.91 -2.18 4.99
N ASN A 54 21.90 -3.39 5.55
CA ASN A 54 21.59 -3.62 6.96
C ASN A 54 20.24 -3.04 7.39
N ILE A 55 19.26 -3.11 6.50
CA ILE A 55 17.85 -2.80 6.79
C ILE A 55 17.17 -4.05 7.27
N VAL A 56 16.37 -3.96 8.34
CA VAL A 56 15.54 -5.06 8.84
C VAL A 56 14.14 -4.93 8.26
N PRO A 57 13.78 -5.69 7.20
CA PRO A 57 12.42 -5.71 6.70
C PRO A 57 11.53 -6.55 7.61
N VAL A 58 10.31 -6.08 7.86
CA VAL A 58 9.25 -6.83 8.53
C VAL A 58 8.05 -6.86 7.59
N PHE A 59 7.79 -7.99 6.98
CA PHE A 59 6.72 -8.15 6.02
C PHE A 59 5.38 -8.36 6.73
N VAL A 60 4.34 -7.62 6.35
CA VAL A 60 2.99 -7.78 6.88
C VAL A 60 2.07 -8.23 5.75
N PHE A 61 1.49 -9.40 5.92
CA PHE A 61 0.51 -9.96 4.98
C PHE A 61 -0.90 -9.61 5.41
N ASP A 62 -1.77 -9.33 4.43
CA ASP A 62 -3.18 -9.11 4.68
C ASP A 62 -3.87 -10.37 5.18
N GLY A 63 -4.82 -10.17 6.09
CA GLY A 63 -5.80 -11.15 6.48
C GLY A 63 -7.13 -10.92 5.73
N LYS A 64 -8.24 -11.02 6.48
CA LYS A 64 -9.57 -10.84 5.88
C LYS A 64 -9.88 -9.35 5.68
N PRO A 65 -10.29 -8.95 4.47
CA PRO A 65 -10.69 -7.57 4.22
C PRO A 65 -11.94 -7.22 5.02
N PRO A 66 -12.08 -5.95 5.48
CA PRO A 66 -13.25 -5.50 6.21
C PRO A 66 -14.50 -5.48 5.31
N ILE A 67 -15.67 -5.60 5.96
CA ILE A 67 -16.95 -5.67 5.24
C ILE A 67 -17.23 -4.39 4.44
N GLU A 68 -16.68 -3.28 4.87
CA GLU A 68 -16.80 -1.96 4.23
C GLU A 68 -16.19 -1.93 2.83
N LYS A 69 -15.14 -2.72 2.56
CA LYS A 69 -14.52 -2.87 1.23
C LYS A 69 -15.25 -3.86 0.32
N LYS A 70 -16.31 -4.51 0.78
CA LYS A 70 -17.01 -5.54 -0.01
C LYS A 70 -17.46 -5.04 -1.38
N ALA A 71 -18.03 -3.84 -1.44
CA ALA A 71 -18.49 -3.25 -2.71
C ALA A 71 -17.32 -3.01 -3.68
N LEU A 72 -16.21 -2.48 -3.18
CA LEU A 72 -14.99 -2.28 -3.96
C LEU A 72 -14.41 -3.60 -4.47
N LEU A 73 -14.35 -4.62 -3.62
CA LEU A 73 -13.82 -5.94 -4.00
C LEU A 73 -14.67 -6.61 -5.08
N ILE A 74 -16.02 -6.48 -5.01
CA ILE A 74 -16.91 -6.95 -6.04
C ILE A 74 -16.66 -6.21 -7.37
N ARG A 75 -16.56 -4.88 -7.33
CA ARG A 75 -16.26 -4.06 -8.51
C ARG A 75 -14.91 -4.46 -9.13
N ARG A 76 -13.84 -4.54 -8.32
CA ARG A 76 -12.51 -4.97 -8.79
C ARG A 76 -12.52 -6.38 -9.39
N LYS A 77 -13.35 -7.29 -8.83
CA LYS A 77 -13.51 -8.63 -9.39
C LYS A 77 -14.15 -8.59 -10.77
N ILE A 78 -15.25 -7.85 -10.92
CA ILE A 78 -15.95 -7.69 -12.22
C ILE A 78 -15.01 -7.06 -13.26
N GLU A 79 -14.25 -6.03 -12.89
CA GLU A 79 -13.27 -5.37 -13.76
C GLU A 79 -12.20 -6.37 -14.23
N LYS A 80 -11.65 -7.18 -13.33
CA LYS A 80 -10.69 -8.24 -13.65
C LYS A 80 -11.26 -9.31 -14.57
N ASP A 81 -12.46 -9.82 -14.25
CA ASP A 81 -13.13 -10.86 -15.03
C ASP A 81 -13.46 -10.34 -16.45
N THR A 82 -13.86 -9.06 -16.56
CA THR A 82 -14.12 -8.41 -17.85
C THR A 82 -12.84 -8.25 -18.68
N ALA A 83 -11.74 -7.83 -18.05
CA ALA A 83 -10.46 -7.69 -18.74
C ALA A 83 -9.90 -9.05 -19.22
N GLU A 84 -10.04 -10.09 -18.38
CA GLU A 84 -9.65 -11.46 -18.71
C GLU A 84 -10.46 -12.02 -19.89
N ALA A 85 -11.79 -11.80 -19.91
CA ALA A 85 -12.66 -12.21 -21.01
C ALA A 85 -12.24 -11.55 -22.34
N LYS A 86 -12.01 -10.23 -22.34
CA LYS A 86 -11.54 -9.49 -23.53
C LYS A 86 -10.18 -9.96 -24.01
N TYR A 87 -9.26 -10.25 -23.07
CA TYR A 87 -7.93 -10.78 -23.42
C TYR A 87 -8.06 -12.14 -24.12
N ASN A 88 -8.90 -13.03 -23.59
CA ASN A 88 -9.11 -14.36 -24.17
C ASN A 88 -9.80 -14.29 -25.54
N GLU A 89 -10.73 -13.35 -25.75
CA GLU A 89 -11.36 -13.09 -27.03
C GLU A 89 -10.33 -12.64 -28.09
N LEU A 90 -9.52 -11.63 -27.76
CA LEU A 90 -8.44 -11.17 -28.63
C LEU A 90 -7.41 -12.27 -28.95
N LYS A 91 -7.04 -13.04 -27.94
CA LYS A 91 -6.13 -14.17 -28.11
C LYS A 91 -6.68 -15.22 -29.07
N SER A 92 -7.95 -15.59 -28.92
CA SER A 92 -8.63 -16.54 -29.79
C SER A 92 -8.76 -16.02 -31.23
N ALA A 93 -9.07 -14.73 -31.42
CA ALA A 93 -9.14 -14.11 -32.74
C ALA A 93 -7.79 -14.10 -33.48
N VAL A 94 -6.70 -13.90 -32.74
CA VAL A 94 -5.33 -14.01 -33.31
C VAL A 94 -4.99 -15.46 -33.63
N GLU A 95 -5.29 -16.41 -32.77
CA GLU A 95 -5.03 -17.85 -32.99
C GLU A 95 -5.85 -18.42 -34.14
N SER A 96 -7.08 -17.92 -34.40
CA SER A 96 -7.92 -18.32 -35.53
C SER A 96 -7.56 -17.62 -36.86
N GLY A 97 -6.69 -16.60 -36.81
CA GLY A 97 -6.33 -15.81 -37.99
C GLY A 97 -7.37 -14.76 -38.39
N GLU A 98 -8.37 -14.50 -37.53
CA GLU A 98 -9.38 -13.44 -37.74
C GLU A 98 -8.83 -12.04 -37.43
N SER A 99 -7.73 -11.96 -36.65
CA SER A 99 -7.03 -10.73 -36.31
C SER A 99 -5.53 -10.91 -36.45
N ASP A 100 -4.84 -9.87 -36.94
CA ASP A 100 -3.39 -9.87 -37.03
C ASP A 100 -2.75 -9.57 -35.67
N MET A 101 -1.65 -10.25 -35.37
CA MET A 101 -0.80 -9.94 -34.22
C MET A 101 0.07 -8.71 -34.53
N ASP A 102 -0.56 -7.57 -34.75
CA ASP A 102 0.14 -6.31 -34.97
C ASP A 102 0.59 -5.67 -33.62
N THR A 103 1.35 -4.58 -33.71
CA THR A 103 1.85 -3.88 -32.52
C THR A 103 0.72 -3.34 -31.64
N ALA A 104 -0.40 -2.93 -32.23
CA ALA A 104 -1.55 -2.39 -31.47
C ALA A 104 -2.24 -3.49 -30.69
N THR A 105 -2.47 -4.65 -31.30
CA THR A 105 -3.04 -5.84 -30.65
C THR A 105 -2.15 -6.33 -29.51
N MET A 106 -0.82 -6.37 -29.71
CA MET A 106 0.13 -6.75 -28.66
C MET A 106 0.06 -5.80 -27.45
N VAL A 107 0.02 -4.49 -27.69
CA VAL A 107 -0.08 -3.48 -26.62
C VAL A 107 -1.40 -3.60 -25.87
N GLU A 108 -2.52 -3.80 -26.57
CA GLU A 108 -3.82 -3.96 -25.92
C GLU A 108 -3.90 -5.26 -25.11
N MET A 109 -3.38 -6.37 -25.62
CA MET A 109 -3.28 -7.63 -24.88
C MET A 109 -2.42 -7.49 -23.63
N ASP A 110 -1.26 -6.82 -23.70
CA ASP A 110 -0.40 -6.58 -22.53
C ASP A 110 -1.12 -5.70 -21.48
N LYS A 111 -1.82 -4.65 -21.93
CA LYS A 111 -2.62 -3.78 -21.08
C LYS A 111 -3.75 -4.54 -20.38
N LEU A 112 -4.48 -5.38 -21.09
CA LEU A 112 -5.54 -6.22 -20.52
C LEU A 112 -4.96 -7.22 -19.53
N LYS A 113 -3.87 -7.90 -19.87
CA LYS A 113 -3.20 -8.87 -19.00
C LYS A 113 -2.86 -8.27 -17.65
N LYS A 114 -2.37 -7.03 -17.60
CA LYS A 114 -2.07 -6.31 -16.36
C LYS A 114 -3.28 -6.04 -15.49
N GLN A 115 -4.48 -5.93 -16.07
CA GLN A 115 -5.71 -5.62 -15.33
C GLN A 115 -6.27 -6.82 -14.55
N PHE A 116 -6.01 -8.06 -14.96
CA PHE A 116 -6.54 -9.25 -14.27
C PHE A 116 -5.50 -10.08 -13.51
N ILE A 117 -4.35 -9.48 -13.19
CA ILE A 117 -3.33 -10.10 -12.35
C ILE A 117 -3.94 -10.52 -11.01
N ARG A 118 -3.57 -11.71 -10.56
CA ARG A 118 -3.98 -12.29 -9.29
C ARG A 118 -2.75 -12.83 -8.59
N VAL A 119 -2.59 -12.44 -7.33
CA VAL A 119 -1.64 -13.11 -6.44
C VAL A 119 -2.29 -14.39 -5.97
N THR A 120 -1.62 -15.50 -6.15
CA THR A 120 -2.11 -16.82 -5.75
C THR A 120 -1.70 -17.17 -4.33
N GLU A 121 -2.37 -18.14 -3.71
CA GLU A 121 -1.96 -18.68 -2.42
C GLU A 121 -0.56 -19.31 -2.50
N SER A 122 -0.22 -19.91 -3.64
CA SER A 122 1.11 -20.43 -3.92
C SER A 122 2.18 -19.33 -3.89
N ASP A 123 1.91 -18.14 -4.48
CA ASP A 123 2.83 -17.02 -4.43
C ASP A 123 3.07 -16.52 -2.99
N ILE A 124 2.02 -16.50 -2.19
CA ILE A 124 2.08 -16.09 -0.78
C ILE A 124 2.95 -17.09 0.02
N GLU A 125 2.65 -18.38 -0.07
CA GLU A 125 3.40 -19.41 0.67
C GLU A 125 4.86 -19.52 0.19
N LYS A 126 5.11 -19.35 -1.09
CA LYS A 126 6.45 -19.28 -1.66
C LYS A 126 7.23 -18.10 -1.07
N SER A 127 6.60 -16.92 -1.02
CA SER A 127 7.20 -15.73 -0.43
C SER A 127 7.53 -15.92 1.05
N LYS A 128 6.62 -16.49 1.82
CA LYS A 128 6.85 -16.84 3.24
C LYS A 128 7.97 -17.87 3.41
N SER A 129 8.07 -18.85 2.51
CA SER A 129 9.15 -19.85 2.52
C SER A 129 10.52 -19.19 2.32
N ILE A 130 10.63 -18.27 1.36
CA ILE A 130 11.84 -17.49 1.13
C ILE A 130 12.18 -16.63 2.36
N MET A 131 11.20 -15.94 2.96
CA MET A 131 11.41 -15.14 4.17
C MET A 131 11.90 -16.00 5.35
N ARG A 132 11.31 -17.19 5.56
CA ARG A 132 11.76 -18.15 6.59
C ARG A 132 13.20 -18.57 6.37
N ALA A 133 13.57 -18.92 5.13
CA ALA A 133 14.92 -19.33 4.78
C ALA A 133 15.94 -18.20 4.96
N TYR A 134 15.55 -16.96 4.66
CA TYR A 134 16.37 -15.77 4.91
C TYR A 134 16.44 -15.37 6.39
N GLY A 135 15.63 -15.96 7.27
CA GLY A 135 15.51 -15.50 8.65
C GLY A 135 14.90 -14.12 8.80
N VAL A 136 14.03 -13.73 7.87
CA VAL A 136 13.34 -12.43 7.85
C VAL A 136 11.99 -12.56 8.55
N PRO A 137 11.65 -11.67 9.50
CA PRO A 137 10.36 -11.70 10.17
C PRO A 137 9.21 -11.33 9.24
N TYR A 138 8.09 -12.01 9.38
CA TYR A 138 6.83 -11.64 8.75
C TYR A 138 5.66 -11.82 9.73
N ILE A 139 4.57 -11.10 9.49
CA ILE A 139 3.35 -11.08 10.30
C ILE A 139 2.18 -11.35 9.37
N GLU A 140 1.23 -12.13 9.84
CA GLU A 140 -0.08 -12.31 9.20
C GLU A 140 -1.10 -11.51 10.00
N SER A 141 -1.59 -10.40 9.43
CA SER A 141 -2.64 -9.60 10.06
C SER A 141 -3.98 -10.36 10.03
N LYS A 142 -4.82 -10.17 11.04
CA LYS A 142 -6.20 -10.72 11.03
C LYS A 142 -7.09 -9.94 10.05
N GLY A 143 -6.81 -8.66 9.87
CA GLY A 143 -7.46 -7.75 8.92
C GLY A 143 -6.48 -7.27 7.85
N GLU A 144 -6.67 -6.05 7.37
CA GLU A 144 -5.73 -5.42 6.43
C GLU A 144 -4.40 -5.11 7.12
N SER A 145 -3.31 -5.23 6.37
CA SER A 145 -1.95 -4.95 6.84
C SER A 145 -1.74 -3.48 7.22
N ASP A 146 -2.50 -2.58 6.61
CA ASP A 146 -2.35 -1.13 6.73
C ASP A 146 -2.39 -0.62 8.17
N HIS A 147 -3.41 -1.04 8.94
CA HIS A 147 -3.56 -0.66 10.34
C HIS A 147 -2.35 -1.11 11.16
N LEU A 148 -1.89 -2.35 10.95
CA LEU A 148 -0.77 -2.90 11.67
C LEU A 148 0.54 -2.23 11.28
N CYS A 149 0.76 -1.97 10.00
CA CYS A 149 1.91 -1.23 9.50
C CYS A 149 1.97 0.19 10.09
N ALA A 150 0.87 0.93 10.06
CA ALA A 150 0.79 2.26 10.64
C ALA A 150 1.01 2.25 12.15
N PHE A 151 0.43 1.26 12.85
CA PHE A 151 0.62 1.06 14.29
C PHE A 151 2.08 0.85 14.66
N LEU A 152 2.77 -0.08 13.98
CA LEU A 152 4.16 -0.41 14.28
C LEU A 152 5.09 0.79 14.12
N VAL A 153 4.85 1.65 13.13
CA VAL A 153 5.63 2.87 12.93
C VAL A 153 5.27 3.95 13.95
N LYS A 154 3.99 4.16 14.21
CA LYS A 154 3.50 5.20 15.15
C LYS A 154 3.97 4.96 16.58
N HIS A 155 4.10 3.68 16.98
CA HIS A 155 4.54 3.29 18.32
C HIS A 155 6.05 2.96 18.41
N GLY A 156 6.81 3.20 17.33
CA GLY A 156 8.27 3.08 17.34
C GLY A 156 8.84 1.66 17.25
N PHE A 157 8.01 0.65 16.97
CA PHE A 157 8.47 -0.74 16.71
C PHE A 157 9.15 -0.86 15.35
N ALA A 158 8.74 -0.05 14.38
CA ALA A 158 9.41 0.14 13.11
C ALA A 158 9.73 1.63 12.88
N TRP A 159 10.75 1.90 12.09
CA TRP A 159 11.14 3.29 11.80
C TRP A 159 10.25 3.92 10.73
N ALA A 160 9.90 3.18 9.68
CA ALA A 160 9.03 3.63 8.58
C ALA A 160 8.20 2.48 8.03
N CYS A 161 7.12 2.80 7.31
CA CYS A 161 6.36 1.87 6.50
C CYS A 161 6.74 2.00 5.03
N LEU A 162 6.99 0.88 4.36
CA LEU A 162 7.16 0.79 2.92
C LEU A 162 5.84 0.32 2.31
N SER A 163 5.09 1.26 1.76
CA SER A 163 3.82 1.02 1.06
C SER A 163 3.57 2.12 0.04
N ASP A 164 3.06 1.76 -1.14
CA ASP A 164 2.62 2.74 -2.13
C ASP A 164 1.15 3.15 -1.93
N ASP A 165 0.49 2.65 -0.88
CA ASP A 165 -0.85 3.07 -0.54
C ASP A 165 -0.85 4.47 0.08
N MET A 166 -1.83 5.29 -0.32
CA MET A 166 -2.05 6.62 0.23
C MET A 166 -2.74 6.57 1.59
N ASP A 167 -3.41 5.46 1.91
CA ASP A 167 -4.12 5.28 3.17
C ASP A 167 -3.16 5.31 4.38
N MET A 168 -1.87 5.00 4.17
CA MET A 168 -0.84 5.17 5.20
C MET A 168 -0.81 6.59 5.81
N PHE A 169 -1.04 7.61 4.97
CA PHE A 169 -1.09 9.00 5.44
C PHE A 169 -2.36 9.30 6.24
N LEU A 170 -3.49 8.64 5.89
CA LEU A 170 -4.75 8.79 6.60
C LEU A 170 -4.71 8.13 7.98
N TYR A 171 -4.01 7.01 8.12
CA TYR A 171 -3.73 6.39 9.43
C TYR A 171 -2.75 7.20 10.29
N GLY A 172 -2.16 8.26 9.75
CA GLY A 172 -1.18 9.10 10.43
C GLY A 172 0.16 8.39 10.63
N CYS A 173 0.54 7.49 9.72
CA CYS A 173 1.86 6.88 9.71
C CYS A 173 2.95 7.97 9.58
N PRO A 174 3.83 8.18 10.55
CA PRO A 174 4.70 9.34 10.57
C PRO A 174 5.78 9.34 9.48
N ARG A 175 6.21 8.16 9.02
CA ARG A 175 7.23 7.99 7.98
C ARG A 175 6.81 6.92 7.00
N VAL A 176 6.65 7.31 5.74
CA VAL A 176 6.26 6.42 4.65
C VAL A 176 7.35 6.43 3.57
N ILE A 177 7.70 5.26 3.10
CA ILE A 177 8.62 5.05 1.98
C ILE A 177 7.78 4.54 0.81
N ARG A 178 7.97 5.13 -0.37
CA ARG A 178 7.21 4.79 -1.58
C ARG A 178 8.14 4.67 -2.78
N HIS A 179 7.60 4.13 -3.85
CA HIS A 179 8.28 4.06 -5.15
C HIS A 179 9.65 3.38 -5.07
N LEU A 180 9.73 2.26 -4.34
CA LEU A 180 10.95 1.46 -4.23
C LEU A 180 11.41 0.99 -5.62
N SER A 181 12.65 1.31 -5.96
CA SER A 181 13.37 0.77 -7.10
C SER A 181 14.46 -0.18 -6.63
N LEU A 182 14.25 -1.47 -6.82
CA LEU A 182 15.26 -2.48 -6.50
C LEU A 182 16.46 -2.40 -7.46
N LEU A 183 16.26 -1.95 -8.70
CA LEU A 183 17.32 -1.81 -9.68
C LEU A 183 18.30 -0.67 -9.34
N HIS A 184 17.77 0.47 -8.86
CA HIS A 184 18.57 1.66 -8.55
C HIS A 184 18.88 1.79 -7.06
N HIS A 185 18.37 0.89 -6.22
CA HIS A 185 18.49 0.92 -4.76
C HIS A 185 18.04 2.28 -4.17
N GLU A 186 16.90 2.77 -4.65
CA GLU A 186 16.34 4.07 -4.30
C GLU A 186 14.85 3.97 -3.96
N ALA A 187 14.38 4.92 -3.17
CA ALA A 187 12.97 5.08 -2.86
C ALA A 187 12.65 6.56 -2.61
N VAL A 188 11.38 6.91 -2.52
CA VAL A 188 10.93 8.25 -2.11
C VAL A 188 10.47 8.18 -0.66
N PHE A 189 11.07 9.02 0.17
CA PHE A 189 10.74 9.16 1.57
C PHE A 189 9.74 10.30 1.78
N TYR A 190 8.77 10.06 2.65
CA TYR A 190 7.73 11.01 3.04
C TYR A 190 7.74 11.13 4.57
N ASP A 191 7.97 12.34 5.07
CA ASP A 191 7.77 12.70 6.47
C ASP A 191 6.37 13.29 6.63
N THR A 192 5.43 12.50 7.11
CA THR A 192 4.02 12.92 7.21
C THR A 192 3.84 14.11 8.15
N VAL A 193 4.60 14.16 9.23
CA VAL A 193 4.54 15.26 10.20
C VAL A 193 4.99 16.57 9.54
N GLN A 194 6.12 16.51 8.81
CA GLN A 194 6.62 17.69 8.09
C GLN A 194 5.71 18.09 6.92
N ILE A 195 5.09 17.11 6.22
CA ILE A 195 4.09 17.37 5.17
C ILE A 195 2.90 18.16 5.74
N LEU A 196 2.34 17.71 6.85
CA LEU A 196 1.21 18.41 7.49
C LEU A 196 1.59 19.82 7.95
N TYR A 197 2.81 19.98 8.48
CA TYR A 197 3.35 21.30 8.83
C TYR A 197 3.51 22.21 7.60
N ASP A 198 4.08 21.73 6.51
CA ASP A 198 4.28 22.48 5.28
C ASP A 198 2.94 22.89 4.62
N LEU A 199 1.92 22.03 4.74
CA LEU A 199 0.56 22.31 4.26
C LEU A 199 -0.25 23.19 5.20
N ASP A 200 0.24 23.45 6.41
CA ASP A 200 -0.48 24.14 7.49
C ASP A 200 -1.84 23.47 7.74
N MET A 201 -1.83 22.15 7.89
CA MET A 201 -3.01 21.30 8.08
C MET A 201 -2.86 20.40 9.31
N SER A 202 -3.96 20.22 10.04
CA SER A 202 -4.03 19.11 11.01
C SER A 202 -4.26 17.78 10.31
N GLN A 203 -3.94 16.66 10.98
CA GLN A 203 -4.24 15.32 10.49
C GLN A 203 -5.74 15.14 10.21
N GLU A 204 -6.60 15.72 11.05
CA GLU A 204 -8.06 15.66 10.87
C GLU A 204 -8.51 16.30 9.56
N VAL A 205 -8.04 17.52 9.28
CA VAL A 205 -8.36 18.23 8.04
C VAL A 205 -7.81 17.51 6.82
N PHE A 206 -6.60 16.97 6.92
CA PHE A 206 -6.01 16.17 5.85
C PHE A 206 -6.87 14.94 5.54
N ASN A 207 -7.30 14.21 6.58
CA ASN A 207 -8.19 13.06 6.44
C ASN A 207 -9.53 13.45 5.83
N ASP A 208 -10.12 14.58 6.26
CA ASP A 208 -11.38 15.08 5.71
C ASP A 208 -11.29 15.35 4.21
N ILE A 209 -10.22 16.03 3.79
CA ILE A 209 -9.98 16.31 2.37
C ILE A 209 -9.86 15.01 1.57
N ALA A 210 -9.10 14.04 2.06
CA ALA A 210 -8.91 12.76 1.38
C ALA A 210 -10.23 11.96 1.31
N ILE A 211 -10.94 11.83 2.44
CA ILE A 211 -12.21 11.10 2.51
C ILE A 211 -13.28 11.72 1.60
N LEU A 212 -13.40 13.05 1.59
CA LEU A 212 -14.35 13.76 0.72
C LEU A 212 -14.00 13.62 -0.77
N SER A 213 -12.73 13.39 -1.08
CA SER A 213 -12.26 13.20 -2.46
C SER A 213 -12.38 11.74 -2.95
N GLY A 214 -12.74 10.82 -2.05
CA GLY A 214 -12.89 9.39 -2.31
C GLY A 214 -11.75 8.55 -1.78
N THR A 215 -12.11 7.44 -1.14
CA THR A 215 -11.21 6.41 -0.63
C THR A 215 -11.77 5.03 -0.98
N ASP A 216 -11.05 3.98 -0.69
CA ASP A 216 -11.49 2.58 -0.87
C ASP A 216 -12.79 2.26 -0.09
N TYR A 217 -13.12 3.05 0.93
CA TYR A 217 -14.31 2.89 1.77
C TYR A 217 -15.52 3.74 1.32
N ASN A 218 -15.30 4.73 0.48
CA ASN A 218 -16.34 5.57 -0.09
C ASN A 218 -15.98 5.96 -1.52
N LEU A 219 -16.37 5.14 -2.47
CA LEU A 219 -16.19 5.44 -3.88
C LEU A 219 -17.00 6.70 -4.23
N ASN A 220 -16.30 7.79 -4.49
CA ASN A 220 -16.92 9.07 -4.84
C ASN A 220 -16.44 9.52 -6.21
N ASP A 221 -17.11 9.03 -7.24
CA ASP A 221 -16.74 9.30 -8.64
C ASP A 221 -17.08 10.74 -9.09
N GLN A 222 -17.76 11.53 -8.25
CA GLN A 222 -18.24 12.88 -8.59
C GLN A 222 -17.42 14.01 -7.97
N LYS A 223 -16.59 13.72 -6.96
CA LYS A 223 -15.82 14.74 -6.22
C LYS A 223 -14.33 14.52 -6.44
N SER A 224 -13.65 15.57 -6.89
CA SER A 224 -12.21 15.51 -7.11
C SER A 224 -11.43 16.07 -5.92
N LEU A 225 -10.18 15.63 -5.76
CA LEU A 225 -9.26 16.20 -4.78
C LEU A 225 -9.09 17.72 -4.99
N SER A 226 -9.02 18.16 -6.25
CA SER A 226 -8.86 19.59 -6.58
C SER A 226 -10.05 20.43 -6.14
N ASP A 227 -11.27 19.90 -6.23
CA ASP A 227 -12.48 20.61 -5.78
C ASP A 227 -12.52 20.71 -4.26
N THR A 228 -12.19 19.62 -3.56
CA THR A 228 -12.14 19.60 -2.09
C THR A 228 -11.08 20.55 -1.56
N VAL A 229 -9.88 20.57 -2.16
CA VAL A 229 -8.80 21.50 -1.80
C VAL A 229 -9.21 22.95 -2.07
N ARG A 230 -9.91 23.24 -3.18
CA ARG A 230 -10.42 24.59 -3.47
C ARG A 230 -11.41 25.07 -2.40
N LEU A 231 -12.29 24.18 -1.94
CA LEU A 231 -13.22 24.50 -0.84
C LEU A 231 -12.48 24.72 0.47
N TYR A 232 -11.45 23.94 0.75
CA TYR A 232 -10.62 24.14 1.93
C TYR A 232 -9.90 25.50 1.90
N MET A 233 -9.39 25.95 0.74
CA MET A 233 -8.79 27.28 0.61
C MET A 233 -9.81 28.39 0.90
N LYS A 234 -11.04 28.29 0.38
CA LYS A 234 -12.13 29.21 0.72
C LYS A 234 -12.47 29.22 2.21
N PHE A 235 -12.48 28.05 2.83
CA PHE A 235 -12.67 27.92 4.28
C PHE A 235 -11.59 28.69 5.04
N ARG A 236 -10.32 28.53 4.68
CA ARG A 236 -9.20 29.27 5.31
C ARG A 236 -9.35 30.78 5.14
N GLU A 237 -9.71 31.24 3.96
CA GLU A 237 -9.95 32.68 3.69
C GLU A 237 -11.12 33.24 4.52
N SER A 238 -12.14 32.45 4.78
CA SER A 238 -13.30 32.86 5.59
C SER A 238 -12.96 33.10 7.06
N ARG A 239 -11.79 32.67 7.54
CA ARG A 239 -11.36 32.72 8.95
C ARG A 239 -12.40 32.15 9.92
N ASN A 240 -13.22 31.22 9.47
CA ASN A 240 -14.21 30.56 10.30
C ASN A 240 -13.51 29.74 11.41
N LYS A 241 -14.11 29.70 12.60
CA LYS A 241 -13.54 28.97 13.76
C LYS A 241 -14.10 27.56 13.91
N LYS A 242 -15.13 27.18 13.12
CA LYS A 242 -15.71 25.84 13.15
C LYS A 242 -14.80 24.85 12.44
N PRO A 243 -14.92 23.56 12.71
CA PRO A 243 -14.27 22.53 11.90
C PRO A 243 -14.64 22.62 10.42
N PHE A 244 -13.70 22.22 9.54
CA PHE A 244 -13.88 22.35 8.09
C PHE A 244 -15.16 21.68 7.56
N CYS A 245 -15.46 20.47 8.02
CA CYS A 245 -16.66 19.77 7.57
C CYS A 245 -17.96 20.37 8.08
N GLU A 246 -17.98 20.96 9.29
CA GLU A 246 -19.14 21.68 9.79
C GLU A 246 -19.42 22.92 8.94
N TRP A 247 -18.36 23.67 8.61
CA TRP A 247 -18.46 24.81 7.71
C TRP A 247 -18.99 24.40 6.32
N LEU A 248 -18.51 23.26 5.76
CA LEU A 248 -19.00 22.75 4.49
C LEU A 248 -20.49 22.40 4.51
N ILE A 249 -20.96 21.76 5.58
CA ILE A 249 -22.37 21.40 5.75
C ILE A 249 -23.26 22.65 5.82
N GLU A 250 -22.82 23.69 6.53
CA GLU A 250 -23.61 24.90 6.71
C GLU A 250 -23.60 25.82 5.48
N THR A 251 -22.52 25.83 4.69
CA THR A 251 -22.33 26.83 3.63
C THR A 251 -22.46 26.26 2.23
N THR A 252 -22.49 24.94 2.09
CA THR A 252 -22.52 24.26 0.80
C THR A 252 -23.37 22.99 0.86
N ASN A 253 -23.68 22.43 -0.32
CA ASN A 253 -24.27 21.09 -0.45
C ASN A 253 -23.18 20.04 -0.81
N TYR A 254 -21.91 20.29 -0.42
CA TYR A 254 -20.81 19.42 -0.82
C TYR A 254 -20.81 18.07 -0.09
N ILE A 255 -21.31 18.03 1.13
CA ILE A 255 -21.42 16.79 1.91
C ILE A 255 -22.87 16.28 1.82
N ASP A 256 -23.07 15.25 1.00
CA ASP A 256 -24.41 14.68 0.78
C ASP A 256 -24.89 13.81 1.95
N ASN A 257 -23.95 13.14 2.63
CA ASN A 257 -24.23 12.23 3.73
C ASN A 257 -23.19 12.38 4.86
N PRO A 258 -23.48 13.22 5.86
CA PRO A 258 -22.59 13.41 7.01
C PRO A 258 -22.33 12.13 7.82
N ASP A 259 -23.32 11.23 7.93
CA ASP A 259 -23.17 9.99 8.70
C ASP A 259 -22.17 9.04 8.02
N ASN A 260 -22.19 8.99 6.68
CA ASN A 260 -21.21 8.23 5.92
C ASN A 260 -19.79 8.79 6.10
N LEU A 261 -19.63 10.11 6.10
CA LEU A 261 -18.35 10.76 6.38
C LEU A 261 -17.82 10.36 7.76
N GLN A 262 -18.66 10.41 8.80
CA GLN A 262 -18.28 10.00 10.15
C GLN A 262 -17.93 8.51 10.22
N ARG A 263 -18.68 7.67 9.53
CA ARG A 263 -18.39 6.24 9.44
C ARG A 263 -17.01 5.98 8.84
N VAL A 264 -16.69 6.63 7.72
CA VAL A 264 -15.39 6.46 7.04
C VAL A 264 -14.24 7.04 7.87
N ARG A 265 -14.42 8.18 8.55
CA ARG A 265 -13.42 8.72 9.50
C ARG A 265 -13.02 7.70 10.58
N ARG A 266 -13.99 6.96 11.13
CA ARG A 266 -13.73 5.94 12.16
C ARG A 266 -12.87 4.79 11.64
N LEU A 267 -12.95 4.47 10.34
CA LEU A 267 -12.11 3.43 9.74
C LEU A 267 -10.63 3.82 9.67
N PHE A 268 -10.35 5.13 9.60
CA PHE A 268 -8.99 5.67 9.64
C PHE A 268 -8.54 6.07 11.06
N ASP A 269 -9.39 5.91 12.07
CA ASP A 269 -9.00 6.17 13.46
C ASP A 269 -8.24 4.97 14.04
N LEU A 270 -6.92 5.06 13.99
CA LEU A 270 -6.05 4.01 14.50
C LEU A 270 -6.22 3.77 16.02
N ASN A 271 -6.61 4.78 16.81
CA ASN A 271 -6.83 4.60 18.25
C ASN A 271 -8.08 3.76 18.50
N LEU A 272 -9.16 4.04 17.77
CA LEU A 272 -10.41 3.24 17.85
C LEU A 272 -10.15 1.80 17.39
N PHE A 273 -9.35 1.62 16.33
CA PHE A 273 -8.96 0.30 15.85
C PHE A 273 -8.14 -0.46 16.91
N LEU A 274 -7.21 0.21 17.59
CA LEU A 274 -6.41 -0.35 18.68
C LEU A 274 -7.24 -0.81 19.87
N GLU A 275 -8.30 -0.08 20.22
CA GLU A 275 -9.19 -0.47 21.32
C GLU A 275 -9.89 -1.80 21.02
N THR A 276 -10.30 -2.02 19.78
CA THR A 276 -11.01 -3.23 19.35
C THR A 276 -10.10 -4.42 19.06
N HIS A 277 -8.82 -4.17 18.70
CA HIS A 277 -7.84 -5.21 18.30
C HIS A 277 -6.64 -5.30 19.26
N ARG A 278 -6.80 -4.82 20.48
CA ARG A 278 -5.72 -4.68 21.47
C ARG A 278 -4.91 -5.95 21.70
N GLU A 279 -5.58 -7.10 21.76
CA GLU A 279 -4.90 -8.36 22.02
C GLU A 279 -4.04 -8.82 20.83
N GLU A 280 -4.51 -8.60 19.61
CA GLU A 280 -3.73 -8.88 18.39
C GLU A 280 -2.42 -8.07 18.36
N PHE A 281 -2.51 -6.77 18.62
CA PHE A 281 -1.32 -5.92 18.66
C PHE A 281 -0.35 -6.31 19.77
N LYS A 282 -0.84 -6.68 20.95
CA LYS A 282 0.01 -7.19 22.02
C LYS A 282 0.70 -8.49 21.62
N GLU A 283 -0.03 -9.41 21.00
CA GLU A 283 0.51 -10.68 20.52
C GLU A 283 1.64 -10.44 19.52
N VAL A 284 1.41 -9.59 18.52
CA VAL A 284 2.41 -9.21 17.51
C VAL A 284 3.65 -8.61 18.18
N VAL A 285 3.48 -7.62 19.05
CA VAL A 285 4.60 -6.94 19.71
C VAL A 285 5.42 -7.89 20.59
N ASN A 286 4.75 -8.80 21.30
CA ASN A 286 5.44 -9.72 22.22
C ASN A 286 6.09 -10.92 21.52
N SER A 287 5.56 -11.36 20.38
CA SER A 287 6.03 -12.55 19.67
C SER A 287 7.08 -12.27 18.60
N MET A 288 7.16 -11.04 18.10
CA MET A 288 7.95 -10.71 16.92
C MET A 288 9.37 -10.25 17.28
N PRO A 289 10.41 -11.00 16.93
CA PRO A 289 11.76 -10.46 16.92
C PRO A 289 11.89 -9.51 15.73
N PHE A 290 11.85 -8.20 15.98
CA PHE A 290 12.13 -7.19 14.96
C PHE A 290 13.63 -7.15 14.58
N GLN A 291 14.17 -8.31 14.26
CA GLN A 291 15.58 -8.52 13.90
C GLN A 291 15.73 -9.68 12.91
N LEU A 292 16.77 -9.61 12.11
CA LEU A 292 17.13 -10.70 11.21
C LEU A 292 17.72 -11.88 12.01
N ARG A 293 17.32 -13.08 11.61
CA ARG A 293 17.95 -14.35 12.05
C ARG A 293 19.03 -14.76 11.04
N GLU A 294 19.77 -15.80 11.37
CA GLU A 294 20.68 -16.43 10.42
C GLU A 294 19.92 -16.96 9.22
N MET A 295 20.54 -16.85 8.05
CA MET A 295 20.01 -17.38 6.80
C MET A 295 20.32 -18.86 6.71
N ASP A 296 19.31 -19.66 6.40
CA ASP A 296 19.42 -21.07 6.06
C ASP A 296 19.56 -21.22 4.54
N LEU A 297 20.79 -21.37 4.07
CA LEU A 297 21.09 -21.41 2.63
C LEU A 297 20.50 -22.66 1.96
N ASP A 298 20.42 -23.80 2.64
CA ASP A 298 19.91 -25.04 2.06
C ASP A 298 18.39 -24.94 1.86
N ARG A 299 17.67 -24.41 2.86
CA ARG A 299 16.23 -24.11 2.70
C ARG A 299 15.97 -23.04 1.64
N LEU A 300 16.87 -22.06 1.50
CA LEU A 300 16.71 -21.03 0.48
C LEU A 300 16.89 -21.62 -0.94
N LYS A 301 17.86 -22.52 -1.13
CA LYS A 301 18.04 -23.25 -2.37
C LYS A 301 16.82 -24.11 -2.69
N GLU A 302 16.30 -24.84 -1.71
CA GLU A 302 15.07 -25.63 -1.85
C GLU A 302 13.87 -24.76 -2.23
N ALA A 303 13.67 -23.64 -1.52
CA ALA A 303 12.58 -22.70 -1.79
C ALA A 303 12.61 -22.08 -3.17
N LEU A 304 13.76 -21.98 -3.84
CA LEU A 304 13.96 -21.35 -5.15
C LEU A 304 14.28 -22.36 -6.27
N ALA A 305 14.31 -23.64 -5.97
CA ALA A 305 14.70 -24.69 -6.93
C ALA A 305 13.82 -24.70 -8.19
N ASP A 306 12.50 -24.55 -8.01
CA ASP A 306 11.52 -24.59 -9.10
C ASP A 306 11.53 -23.31 -9.97
N ASP A 307 12.15 -22.23 -9.49
CA ASP A 307 12.20 -20.94 -10.18
C ASP A 307 13.47 -20.77 -11.03
N GLY A 308 14.25 -21.85 -11.18
CA GLY A 308 15.45 -21.86 -12.03
C GLY A 308 16.65 -21.06 -11.48
N PHE A 309 16.68 -20.80 -10.18
CA PHE A 309 17.81 -20.11 -9.54
C PHE A 309 19.07 -20.97 -9.55
N ILE A 310 20.17 -20.40 -9.99
CA ILE A 310 21.51 -21.00 -9.93
C ILE A 310 22.30 -20.27 -8.86
N PHE A 311 22.59 -20.98 -7.78
CA PHE A 311 23.47 -20.50 -6.72
C PHE A 311 24.92 -20.86 -7.11
N GLY A 312 25.75 -19.81 -7.30
CA GLY A 312 27.18 -19.99 -7.59
C GLY A 312 27.97 -20.34 -6.35
#